data_6ac1c79d2857a89c9c2fcabe5295e9c4
#
_entry.id   6ac1c79d2857a89c9c2fcabe5295e9c4
#
_cell.length_a   1.000
_cell.length_b   1.000
_cell.length_c   1.000
_cell.angle_alpha   90.00
_cell.angle_beta   90.00
_cell.angle_gamma   90.00
#
_symmetry.space_group_name_H-M   'P 1'
#
loop_
_entity.id
_entity.type
_entity.pdbx_description
1 polymer ?
#
loop_
_entity_poly.entity_id
_entity_poly.type
_entity_poly.pdbx_seq_one_letter_code
_entity_poly.pdbx_strand_id
1 'polypeptide(L)'
;MIVNNGQDLKIIAVIDWEWSYVGPHQLFWSPPRWLLIETPNNWSATDESLTRYNRYLEVFIRILEEEEGKTLGDNMLAEERPSTLMRRCKTEGWMWFHHIIWEGFNGPTNVPFEQLRAAALDFDKLVAAVPKKEVDAFVKMKMQHLAEYKVLVAEKKKWYEGLKAGG
;
A
#
# COMPACT_ATOMS: atom_id res chain seq x y z
N MET A 1 3.10 16.00 -11.00
CA MET A 1 4.42 16.67 -11.12
C MET A 1 4.45 17.50 -12.41
N ILE A 2 5.10 18.65 -12.38
CA ILE A 2 5.32 19.50 -13.56
C ILE A 2 6.81 19.47 -13.85
N VAL A 3 7.17 19.27 -15.12
CA VAL A 3 8.55 19.29 -15.61
C VAL A 3 8.78 20.51 -16.51
N ASN A 4 10.02 20.98 -16.62
CA ASN A 4 10.36 22.19 -17.38
C ASN A 4 10.14 22.04 -18.89
N ASN A 5 10.59 20.93 -19.47
CA ASN A 5 10.41 20.60 -20.88
C ASN A 5 10.55 19.09 -21.10
N GLY A 6 10.26 18.63 -22.32
CA GLY A 6 10.34 17.21 -22.68
C GLY A 6 11.76 16.66 -22.87
N GLN A 7 12.79 17.51 -22.87
CA GLN A 7 14.19 17.09 -23.06
C GLN A 7 14.91 16.86 -21.73
N ASP A 8 14.83 17.83 -20.80
CA ASP A 8 15.56 17.74 -19.52
C ASP A 8 14.78 17.00 -18.45
N LEU A 9 13.45 16.94 -18.56
CA LEU A 9 12.53 16.32 -17.61
C LEU A 9 12.74 16.78 -16.15
N LYS A 10 13.32 17.97 -15.96
CA LYS A 10 13.57 18.51 -14.61
C LYS A 10 12.24 18.84 -13.92
N ILE A 11 12.02 18.26 -12.76
CA ILE A 11 10.85 18.56 -11.93
C ILE A 11 10.99 20.01 -11.44
N ILE A 12 10.02 20.86 -11.75
CA ILE A 12 9.95 22.25 -11.33
C ILE A 12 8.84 22.50 -10.31
N ALA A 13 7.85 21.62 -10.22
CA ALA A 13 6.82 21.67 -9.20
C ALA A 13 6.20 20.31 -8.93
N VAL A 14 5.76 20.12 -7.70
CA VAL A 14 4.87 19.02 -7.29
C VAL A 14 3.56 19.66 -6.87
N ILE A 15 2.47 19.22 -7.46
CA ILE A 15 1.12 19.71 -7.23
C ILE A 15 0.24 18.55 -6.75
N ASP A 16 -1.01 18.84 -6.38
CA ASP A 16 -2.00 17.83 -6.03
C ASP A 16 -1.74 17.20 -4.66
N TRP A 17 -1.60 18.07 -3.64
CA TRP A 17 -1.29 17.70 -2.27
C TRP A 17 -2.52 17.32 -1.43
N GLU A 18 -3.74 17.37 -1.99
CA GLU A 18 -4.97 17.08 -1.25
C GLU A 18 -5.07 15.65 -0.72
N TRP A 19 -4.31 14.72 -1.31
CA TRP A 19 -4.19 13.32 -0.85
C TRP A 19 -2.98 13.07 0.05
N SER A 20 -2.28 14.13 0.45
CA SER A 20 -1.14 14.01 1.36
C SER A 20 -1.63 13.76 2.78
N TYR A 21 -0.96 12.88 3.49
CA TYR A 21 -1.25 12.57 4.88
C TYR A 21 0.02 12.39 5.69
N VAL A 22 -0.12 12.54 7.01
CA VAL A 22 0.95 12.23 7.96
C VAL A 22 0.77 10.80 8.44
N GLY A 23 1.79 9.99 8.25
CA GLY A 23 1.77 8.57 8.61
C GLY A 23 2.96 8.16 9.47
N PRO A 24 2.96 6.94 9.99
CA PRO A 24 4.11 6.35 10.67
C PRO A 24 5.36 6.37 9.77
N HIS A 25 6.52 6.59 10.38
CA HIS A 25 7.80 6.64 9.67
C HIS A 25 8.04 5.39 8.78
N GLN A 26 7.65 4.21 9.26
CA GLN A 26 7.79 2.96 8.52
C GLN A 26 7.02 2.94 7.18
N LEU A 27 5.93 3.67 7.08
CA LEU A 27 5.13 3.76 5.86
C LEU A 27 5.65 4.80 4.88
N PHE A 28 6.38 5.81 5.38
CA PHE A 28 6.95 6.87 4.55
C PHE A 28 7.93 6.34 3.50
N TRP A 29 8.69 5.31 3.86
CA TRP A 29 9.68 4.68 2.98
C TRP A 29 9.11 3.54 2.13
N SER A 30 7.80 3.43 2.04
CA SER A 30 7.17 2.50 1.10
C SER A 30 7.60 2.81 -0.33
N PRO A 31 7.93 1.80 -1.14
CA PRO A 31 8.22 2.00 -2.55
C PRO A 31 7.10 2.76 -3.26
N PRO A 32 7.43 3.59 -4.25
CA PRO A 32 6.44 4.39 -4.96
C PRO A 32 5.35 3.52 -5.60
N ARG A 33 4.09 3.85 -5.34
CA ARG A 33 2.93 3.09 -5.82
C ARG A 33 2.82 3.04 -7.35
N TRP A 34 3.29 4.06 -8.04
CA TRP A 34 3.28 4.07 -9.52
C TRP A 34 4.16 2.98 -10.15
N LEU A 35 5.12 2.38 -9.40
CA LEU A 35 5.87 1.21 -9.86
C LEU A 35 4.99 -0.05 -9.96
N LEU A 36 3.86 -0.09 -9.28
CA LEU A 36 2.96 -1.24 -9.28
C LEU A 36 2.27 -1.43 -10.64
N ILE A 37 2.04 -0.33 -11.40
CA ILE A 37 1.31 -0.26 -12.68
C ILE A 37 -0.15 -0.66 -12.51
N GLU A 38 -0.40 -1.86 -11.96
CA GLU A 38 -1.72 -2.36 -11.59
C GLU A 38 -1.80 -2.59 -10.08
N THR A 39 -3.00 -2.49 -9.52
CA THR A 39 -3.18 -2.77 -8.10
C THR A 39 -2.87 -4.24 -7.80
N PRO A 40 -2.02 -4.53 -6.81
CA PRO A 40 -1.66 -5.90 -6.43
C PRO A 40 -2.84 -6.79 -6.02
N ASN A 41 -3.98 -6.21 -5.69
CA ASN A 41 -5.20 -6.97 -5.42
C ASN A 41 -5.72 -7.74 -6.65
N ASN A 42 -5.34 -7.29 -7.85
CA ASN A 42 -5.70 -7.92 -9.12
C ASN A 42 -4.62 -8.89 -9.62
N TRP A 43 -3.47 -8.96 -8.95
CA TRP A 43 -2.40 -9.86 -9.35
C TRP A 43 -2.77 -11.31 -9.04
N SER A 44 -2.43 -12.20 -9.96
CA SER A 44 -2.51 -13.64 -9.75
C SER A 44 -1.17 -14.17 -9.26
N ALA A 45 -1.18 -15.18 -8.41
CA ALA A 45 0.04 -15.89 -8.00
C ALA A 45 0.77 -16.55 -9.19
N THR A 46 0.08 -16.72 -10.32
CA THR A 46 0.62 -17.33 -11.54
C THR A 46 1.09 -16.33 -12.59
N ASP A 47 0.81 -15.03 -12.40
CA ASP A 47 1.28 -14.01 -13.33
C ASP A 47 2.68 -13.50 -12.96
N GLU A 48 3.33 -12.80 -13.88
CA GLU A 48 4.67 -12.24 -13.68
C GLU A 48 4.67 -10.87 -13.00
N SER A 49 3.53 -10.37 -12.52
CA SER A 49 3.38 -9.00 -12.03
C SER A 49 4.29 -8.71 -10.84
N LEU A 50 4.36 -9.64 -9.88
CA LEU A 50 5.25 -9.51 -8.71
C LEU A 50 6.73 -9.52 -9.13
N THR A 51 7.11 -10.40 -10.06
CA THR A 51 8.49 -10.49 -10.58
C THR A 51 8.86 -9.23 -11.33
N ARG A 52 7.98 -8.73 -12.19
CA ARG A 52 8.14 -7.48 -12.92
C ARG A 52 8.28 -6.29 -11.98
N TYR A 53 7.39 -6.19 -10.99
CA TYR A 53 7.46 -5.15 -9.96
C TYR A 53 8.80 -5.18 -9.21
N ASN A 54 9.23 -6.33 -8.73
CA ASN A 54 10.50 -6.47 -8.01
C ASN A 54 11.68 -6.02 -8.87
N ARG A 55 11.68 -6.33 -10.16
CA ARG A 55 12.74 -5.90 -11.09
C ARG A 55 12.78 -4.38 -11.23
N TYR A 56 11.63 -3.72 -11.38
CA TYR A 56 11.58 -2.26 -11.49
C TYR A 56 11.93 -1.57 -10.18
N LEU A 57 11.51 -2.13 -9.07
CA LEU A 57 11.89 -1.63 -7.76
C LEU A 57 13.41 -1.67 -7.54
N GLU A 58 14.09 -2.74 -7.92
CA GLU A 58 15.56 -2.81 -7.81
C GLU A 58 16.24 -1.75 -8.69
N VAL A 59 15.73 -1.50 -9.90
CA VAL A 59 16.24 -0.41 -10.76
C VAL A 59 16.03 0.94 -10.09
N PHE A 60 14.85 1.18 -9.53
CA PHE A 60 14.53 2.42 -8.83
C PHE A 60 15.46 2.65 -7.62
N ILE A 61 15.62 1.64 -6.78
CA ILE A 61 16.47 1.74 -5.58
C ILE A 61 17.92 1.98 -5.95
N ARG A 62 18.43 1.34 -7.00
CA ARG A 62 19.80 1.58 -7.49
C ARG A 62 20.01 3.02 -7.93
N ILE A 63 19.07 3.58 -8.68
CA ILE A 63 19.12 5.00 -9.11
C ILE A 63 19.06 5.91 -7.88
N LEU A 64 18.21 5.59 -6.91
CA LEU A 64 18.13 6.34 -5.66
C LEU A 64 19.46 6.31 -4.89
N GLU A 65 20.13 5.16 -4.77
CA GLU A 65 21.46 5.01 -4.17
C GLU A 65 22.52 5.88 -4.88
N GLU A 66 22.50 5.93 -6.22
CA GLU A 66 23.38 6.77 -7.01
C GLU A 66 23.16 8.26 -6.74
N GLU A 67 21.91 8.70 -6.64
CA GLU A 67 21.56 10.10 -6.33
C GLU A 67 21.86 10.47 -4.88
N GLU A 68 21.65 9.57 -3.94
CA GLU A 68 22.05 9.74 -2.53
C GLU A 68 23.56 9.92 -2.40
N GLY A 69 24.34 9.14 -3.13
CA GLY A 69 25.81 9.28 -3.13
C GLY A 69 26.27 10.65 -3.62
N LYS A 70 25.56 11.25 -4.57
CA LYS A 70 25.88 12.58 -5.09
C LYS A 70 25.43 13.71 -4.16
N THR A 71 24.28 13.52 -3.48
CA THR A 71 23.59 14.63 -2.77
C THR A 71 23.89 14.62 -1.28
N LEU A 72 23.90 13.45 -0.63
CA LEU A 72 24.00 13.33 0.83
C LEU A 72 25.44 13.11 1.29
N GLY A 73 26.30 12.54 0.42
CA GLY A 73 27.68 12.22 0.76
C GLY A 73 27.78 11.35 2.03
N ASP A 74 28.74 11.66 2.90
CA ASP A 74 28.94 10.96 4.18
C ASP A 74 28.17 11.58 5.35
N ASN A 75 27.28 12.56 5.09
CA ASN A 75 26.56 13.28 6.14
C ASN A 75 25.39 12.50 6.75
N MET A 76 25.01 11.37 6.15
CA MET A 76 23.88 10.54 6.61
C MET A 76 24.37 9.12 6.87
N LEU A 77 23.95 8.55 7.99
CA LEU A 77 24.25 7.15 8.32
C LEU A 77 23.65 6.21 7.27
N ALA A 78 24.36 5.14 6.94
CA ALA A 78 23.93 4.20 5.90
C ALA A 78 22.54 3.60 6.17
N GLU A 79 22.22 3.33 7.45
CA GLU A 79 20.94 2.81 7.90
C GLU A 79 19.76 3.81 7.81
N GLU A 80 20.07 5.10 7.70
CA GLU A 80 19.07 6.19 7.60
C GLU A 80 18.80 6.59 6.15
N ARG A 81 19.62 6.11 5.20
CA ARG A 81 19.46 6.46 3.79
C ARG A 81 18.09 5.99 3.25
N PRO A 82 17.40 6.80 2.46
CA PRO A 82 16.12 6.46 1.84
C PRO A 82 16.12 5.10 1.13
N SER A 83 17.17 4.78 0.37
CA SER A 83 17.32 3.50 -0.32
C SER A 83 17.37 2.32 0.64
N THR A 84 18.14 2.43 1.73
CA THR A 84 18.24 1.40 2.79
C THR A 84 16.89 1.21 3.48
N LEU A 85 16.21 2.31 3.83
CA LEU A 85 14.91 2.28 4.47
C LEU A 85 13.84 1.68 3.55
N MET A 86 13.90 1.97 2.25
CA MET A 86 13.00 1.38 1.26
C MET A 86 13.23 -0.12 1.09
N ARG A 87 14.47 -0.59 1.06
CA ARG A 87 14.80 -2.03 1.08
C ARG A 87 14.24 -2.71 2.33
N ARG A 88 14.41 -2.09 3.50
CA ARG A 88 13.85 -2.61 4.76
C ARG A 88 12.32 -2.65 4.71
N CYS A 89 11.69 -1.60 4.23
CA CYS A 89 10.23 -1.55 4.08
C CYS A 89 9.70 -2.72 3.25
N LYS A 90 10.41 -3.08 2.16
CA LYS A 90 10.11 -4.25 1.34
C LYS A 90 10.35 -5.57 2.09
N THR A 91 11.53 -5.76 2.69
CA THR A 91 11.92 -7.03 3.31
C THR A 91 11.19 -7.34 4.60
N GLU A 92 10.83 -6.31 5.37
CA GLU A 92 10.05 -6.43 6.60
C GLU A 92 8.52 -6.48 6.35
N GLY A 93 8.09 -6.33 5.10
CA GLY A 93 6.67 -6.42 4.72
C GLY A 93 5.83 -5.16 4.94
N TRP A 94 6.41 -4.05 5.43
CA TRP A 94 5.69 -2.80 5.68
C TRP A 94 5.02 -2.24 4.44
N MET A 95 5.63 -2.41 3.28
CA MET A 95 5.05 -2.03 1.99
C MET A 95 3.72 -2.74 1.74
N TRP A 96 3.67 -4.05 1.99
CA TRP A 96 2.46 -4.85 1.81
C TRP A 96 1.39 -4.55 2.87
N PHE A 97 1.82 -4.31 4.12
CA PHE A 97 0.94 -3.86 5.19
C PHE A 97 0.29 -2.51 4.84
N HIS A 98 1.10 -1.54 4.38
CA HIS A 98 0.59 -0.25 3.91
C HIS A 98 -0.41 -0.40 2.77
N HIS A 99 -0.10 -1.27 1.79
CA HIS A 99 -0.99 -1.53 0.67
C HIS A 99 -2.34 -2.10 1.14
N ILE A 100 -2.33 -3.08 2.04
CA ILE A 100 -3.55 -3.69 2.60
C ILE A 100 -4.41 -2.68 3.36
N ILE A 101 -3.79 -1.77 4.12
CA ILE A 101 -4.53 -0.71 4.82
C ILE A 101 -5.15 0.26 3.83
N TRP A 102 -4.42 0.64 2.80
CA TRP A 102 -4.86 1.65 1.83
C TRP A 102 -5.95 1.14 0.89
N GLU A 103 -5.78 -0.06 0.34
CA GLU A 103 -6.70 -0.66 -0.63
C GLU A 103 -7.83 -1.49 0.01
N GLY A 104 -7.72 -1.72 1.30
CA GLY A 104 -8.57 -2.67 2.01
C GLY A 104 -8.09 -4.12 1.86
N PHE A 105 -8.47 -4.91 2.85
CA PHE A 105 -8.16 -6.35 2.89
C PHE A 105 -9.18 -7.13 2.07
N ASN A 106 -8.76 -7.68 0.93
CA ASN A 106 -9.63 -8.40 0.00
C ASN A 106 -9.64 -9.92 0.21
N GLY A 107 -8.92 -10.41 1.21
CA GLY A 107 -8.90 -11.83 1.58
C GLY A 107 -7.50 -12.39 1.79
N PRO A 108 -7.41 -13.56 2.42
CA PRO A 108 -6.14 -14.15 2.83
C PRO A 108 -5.33 -14.79 1.69
N THR A 109 -5.89 -14.83 0.49
CA THR A 109 -5.27 -15.44 -0.70
C THR A 109 -4.80 -14.42 -1.73
N ASN A 110 -4.88 -13.12 -1.43
CA ASN A 110 -4.35 -12.11 -2.33
C ASN A 110 -2.83 -11.96 -2.16
N VAL A 111 -2.16 -11.53 -3.22
CA VAL A 111 -0.70 -11.41 -3.24
C VAL A 111 -0.16 -10.49 -2.13
N PRO A 112 -0.72 -9.30 -1.85
CA PRO A 112 -0.25 -8.47 -0.74
C PRO A 112 -0.26 -9.17 0.61
N PHE A 113 -1.30 -9.93 0.93
CA PHE A 113 -1.38 -10.65 2.20
C PHE A 113 -0.39 -11.81 2.27
N GLU A 114 -0.25 -12.58 1.18
CA GLU A 114 0.74 -13.66 1.11
C GLU A 114 2.16 -13.14 1.28
N GLN A 115 2.48 -12.02 0.65
CA GLN A 115 3.80 -11.39 0.78
C GLN A 115 4.02 -10.82 2.19
N LEU A 116 3.01 -10.20 2.81
CA LEU A 116 3.10 -9.74 4.20
C LEU A 116 3.33 -10.91 5.16
N ARG A 117 2.56 -11.99 5.00
CA ARG A 117 2.69 -13.20 5.82
C ARG A 117 4.08 -13.84 5.69
N ALA A 118 4.63 -13.86 4.47
CA ALA A 118 5.96 -14.40 4.22
C ALA A 118 7.08 -13.53 4.82
N ALA A 119 6.90 -12.20 4.85
CA ALA A 119 7.88 -11.26 5.39
C ALA A 119 7.82 -11.14 6.92
N ALA A 120 6.64 -11.27 7.52
CA ALA A 120 6.45 -11.11 8.95
C ALA A 120 6.88 -12.37 9.70
N LEU A 121 8.00 -12.27 10.40
CA LEU A 121 8.48 -13.34 11.28
C LEU A 121 7.40 -13.68 12.32
N ASP A 122 7.15 -14.98 12.50
CA ASP A 122 6.18 -15.49 13.47
C ASP A 122 4.71 -15.09 13.25
N PHE A 123 4.33 -14.63 12.03
CA PHE A 123 2.97 -14.23 11.73
C PHE A 123 1.91 -15.25 12.18
N ASP A 124 2.11 -16.53 11.83
CA ASP A 124 1.18 -17.59 12.19
C ASP A 124 1.12 -17.85 13.70
N LYS A 125 2.23 -17.65 14.42
CA LYS A 125 2.23 -17.74 15.89
C LYS A 125 1.47 -16.57 16.53
N LEU A 126 1.64 -15.36 16.00
CA LEU A 126 0.91 -14.19 16.44
C LEU A 126 -0.59 -14.36 16.24
N VAL A 127 -1.00 -14.85 15.06
CA VAL A 127 -2.41 -15.14 14.77
C VAL A 127 -2.96 -16.22 15.71
N ALA A 128 -2.21 -17.31 15.94
CA ALA A 128 -2.61 -18.38 16.84
C ALA A 128 -2.69 -17.96 18.31
N ALA A 129 -1.97 -16.91 18.70
CA ALA A 129 -2.00 -16.36 20.06
C ALA A 129 -3.24 -15.51 20.36
N VAL A 130 -3.99 -15.07 19.33
CA VAL A 130 -5.22 -14.29 19.53
C VAL A 130 -6.32 -15.19 20.10
N PRO A 131 -6.89 -14.87 21.29
CA PRO A 131 -7.93 -15.69 21.89
C PRO A 131 -9.15 -15.82 20.97
N LYS A 132 -9.62 -17.06 20.77
CA LYS A 132 -10.79 -17.33 19.91
C LYS A 132 -12.00 -16.44 20.25
N LYS A 133 -12.24 -16.19 21.55
CA LYS A 133 -13.33 -15.31 22.02
C LYS A 133 -13.23 -13.89 21.45
N GLU A 134 -12.02 -13.35 21.33
CA GLU A 134 -11.80 -12.01 20.75
C GLU A 134 -12.05 -12.01 19.24
N VAL A 135 -11.58 -13.04 18.54
CA VAL A 135 -11.87 -13.23 17.11
C VAL A 135 -13.36 -13.32 16.87
N ASP A 136 -14.07 -14.18 17.62
CA ASP A 136 -15.51 -14.37 17.47
C ASP A 136 -16.30 -13.07 17.76
N ALA A 137 -15.88 -12.31 18.78
CA ALA A 137 -16.49 -11.01 19.11
C ALA A 137 -16.27 -9.99 17.99
N PHE A 138 -15.06 -9.92 17.45
CA PHE A 138 -14.74 -9.03 16.34
C PHE A 138 -15.55 -9.40 15.08
N VAL A 139 -15.60 -10.67 14.73
CA VAL A 139 -16.38 -11.15 13.57
C VAL A 139 -17.86 -10.80 13.74
N LYS A 140 -18.44 -11.06 14.92
CA LYS A 140 -19.84 -10.72 15.21
C LYS A 140 -20.11 -9.22 15.02
N MET A 141 -19.23 -8.37 15.57
CA MET A 141 -19.34 -6.91 15.40
C MET A 141 -19.28 -6.50 13.92
N LYS A 142 -18.35 -7.06 13.14
CA LYS A 142 -18.21 -6.74 11.72
C LYS A 142 -19.41 -7.22 10.89
N MET A 143 -19.96 -8.38 11.21
CA MET A 143 -21.17 -8.88 10.54
C MET A 143 -22.39 -8.00 10.83
N GLN A 144 -22.50 -7.46 12.05
CA GLN A 144 -23.54 -6.47 12.38
C GLN A 144 -23.36 -5.19 11.55
N HIS A 145 -22.15 -4.62 11.53
CA HIS A 145 -21.85 -3.43 10.72
C HIS A 145 -22.16 -3.65 9.24
N LEU A 146 -21.84 -4.84 8.70
CA LEU A 146 -22.17 -5.19 7.32
C LEU A 146 -23.70 -5.21 7.07
N ALA A 147 -24.49 -5.74 8.01
CA ALA A 147 -25.94 -5.75 7.91
C ALA A 147 -26.51 -4.32 7.91
N GLU A 148 -26.05 -3.48 8.84
CA GLU A 148 -26.43 -2.05 8.91
C GLU A 148 -26.06 -1.30 7.62
N TYR A 149 -24.84 -1.51 7.12
CA TYR A 149 -24.38 -0.92 5.86
C TYR A 149 -25.26 -1.32 4.67
N LYS A 150 -25.64 -2.60 4.57
CA LYS A 150 -26.53 -3.06 3.49
C LYS A 150 -27.90 -2.37 3.52
N VAL A 151 -28.45 -2.13 4.72
CA VAL A 151 -29.72 -1.38 4.87
C VAL A 151 -29.53 0.05 4.37
N LEU A 152 -28.49 0.75 4.84
CA LEU A 152 -28.19 2.13 4.41
C LEU A 152 -28.01 2.24 2.89
N VAL A 153 -27.29 1.30 2.28
CA VAL A 153 -27.11 1.27 0.82
C VAL A 153 -28.45 1.09 0.10
N ALA A 154 -29.31 0.20 0.58
CA ALA A 154 -30.61 -0.04 -0.03
C ALA A 154 -31.52 1.22 0.06
N GLU A 155 -31.51 1.91 1.22
CA GLU A 155 -32.24 3.17 1.40
C GLU A 155 -31.73 4.28 0.46
N LYS A 156 -30.40 4.42 0.35
CA LYS A 156 -29.79 5.42 -0.54
C LYS A 156 -30.07 5.14 -2.01
N LYS A 157 -30.07 3.87 -2.43
CA LYS A 157 -30.45 3.49 -3.79
C LYS A 157 -31.91 3.89 -4.09
N LYS A 158 -32.85 3.56 -3.21
CA LYS A 158 -34.26 3.96 -3.38
C LYS A 158 -34.42 5.46 -3.47
N TRP A 159 -33.74 6.20 -2.62
CA TRP A 159 -33.76 7.67 -2.65
C TRP A 159 -33.26 8.21 -3.99
N TYR A 160 -32.12 7.67 -4.49
CA TYR A 160 -31.53 8.08 -5.77
C TYR A 160 -32.42 7.74 -6.98
N GLU A 161 -33.06 6.57 -6.97
CA GLU A 161 -34.00 6.16 -8.00
C GLU A 161 -35.27 7.06 -8.00
N GLY A 162 -35.71 7.45 -6.81
CA GLY A 162 -36.82 8.41 -6.67
C GLY A 162 -36.51 9.80 -7.26
N LEU A 163 -35.30 10.28 -7.10
CA LEU A 163 -34.84 11.53 -7.71
C LEU A 163 -34.84 11.47 -9.26
N LYS A 164 -34.43 10.34 -9.82
CA LYS A 164 -34.42 10.15 -11.29
C LYS A 164 -35.82 10.03 -11.90
N ALA A 165 -36.78 9.54 -11.16
CA ALA A 165 -38.16 9.38 -11.63
C ALA A 165 -39.00 10.66 -11.51
N GLY A 166 -38.57 11.64 -10.74
CA GLY A 166 -39.28 12.91 -10.50
C GLY A 166 -38.77 14.13 -11.28
N GLY A 167 -37.75 13.95 -12.14
CA GLY A 167 -37.20 14.98 -13.04
C GLY A 167 -37.40 14.58 -14.49
#